data_f19b87eab68312b01220679a6512f642
#
_entry.id   f19b87eab68312b01220679a6512f642
#
_cell.length_a   1.000
_cell.length_b   1.000
_cell.length_c   1.000
_cell.angle_alpha   90.00
_cell.angle_beta   90.00
_cell.angle_gamma   90.00
#
_symmetry.space_group_name_H-M   'P 1'
#
loop_
_entity.id
_entity.type
_entity.pdbx_description
1 polymer ?
#
loop_
_entity_poly.entity_id
_entity_poly.type
_entity_poly.pdbx_seq_one_letter_code
_entity_poly.pdbx_strand_id
1 'polypeptide(L)'
;FPSEAACMDYIEDIEGPESCNSYNMLKLTEHLFRNEHLARYADYYERTLYNHILSTQHPEHGGYVYFTPARPRHYRVYSAPNQAMWCCVGSGMENHGKYNQFIYTHNEDSLFLNLFISSELDWKEKGIMIRQETRFPYEEQTTLRVKKGSGKFKLMIRYPGWVKEGEMKILVNGKSIPVGSGPSSYVALDRKWKRGDRIQIILPMHTRTEQLVNVPDYVAFMHGPVMLAAKTGNEDLKGLVADDSRWGHIPSGKKLPVEEAPIL
;
A
#
# COMPACT_ATOMS: atom_id res chain seq x y z
N PHE A 1 9.22 -14.92 -1.69
CA PHE A 1 9.43 -16.32 -1.27
C PHE A 1 9.29 -17.24 -2.49
N PRO A 2 10.12 -18.29 -2.61
CA PRO A 2 9.94 -19.30 -3.65
C PRO A 2 8.57 -19.98 -3.48
N SER A 3 7.83 -20.16 -4.56
CA SER A 3 6.47 -20.73 -4.52
C SER A 3 6.41 -22.20 -4.10
N GLU A 4 7.54 -22.89 -4.14
CA GLU A 4 7.67 -24.34 -3.85
C GLU A 4 8.45 -24.64 -2.57
N ALA A 5 9.13 -23.66 -1.98
CA ALA A 5 9.89 -23.86 -0.75
C ALA A 5 8.98 -23.68 0.48
N ALA A 6 9.26 -24.42 1.54
CA ALA A 6 8.70 -24.14 2.85
C ALA A 6 9.18 -22.76 3.31
N CYS A 7 8.24 -21.83 3.53
CA CYS A 7 8.60 -20.50 3.99
C CYS A 7 9.06 -20.46 5.47
N MET A 8 9.07 -21.60 6.17
CA MET A 8 9.44 -21.68 7.57
C MET A 8 10.87 -21.19 7.84
N ASP A 9 11.83 -21.56 6.98
CA ASP A 9 13.23 -21.12 7.11
C ASP A 9 13.37 -19.59 7.08
N TYR A 10 12.51 -18.93 6.29
CA TYR A 10 12.49 -17.46 6.18
C TYR A 10 11.81 -16.77 7.37
N ILE A 11 10.93 -17.47 8.10
CA ILE A 11 10.31 -16.93 9.32
C ILE A 11 11.36 -16.91 10.45
N GLU A 12 12.25 -17.88 10.49
CA GLU A 12 13.33 -17.94 11.46
C GLU A 12 14.45 -16.93 11.22
N ASP A 13 14.47 -16.32 10.03
CA ASP A 13 15.46 -15.32 9.66
C ASP A 13 15.17 -13.96 10.33
N ILE A 14 16.23 -13.31 10.78
CA ILE A 14 16.18 -11.97 11.40
C ILE A 14 16.26 -10.84 10.38
N GLU A 15 16.61 -11.12 9.14
CA GLU A 15 16.71 -10.13 8.09
C GLU A 15 15.32 -9.84 7.48
N GLY A 16 14.75 -10.75 6.76
CA GLY A 16 13.44 -10.56 6.11
C GLY A 16 13.46 -9.65 4.87
N PRO A 17 12.31 -9.19 4.38
CA PRO A 17 12.22 -8.36 3.19
C PRO A 17 12.98 -7.04 3.31
N GLU A 18 13.78 -6.76 2.27
CA GLU A 18 14.53 -5.51 2.12
C GLU A 18 13.63 -4.39 1.58
N SER A 19 13.71 -3.19 2.17
CA SER A 19 12.88 -2.05 1.74
C SER A 19 13.22 -1.55 0.34
N CYS A 20 14.51 -1.60 -0.08
CA CYS A 20 14.91 -1.25 -1.46
C CYS A 20 14.29 -2.19 -2.49
N ASN A 21 14.17 -3.48 -2.19
CA ASN A 21 13.52 -4.42 -3.09
C ASN A 21 12.05 -4.04 -3.31
N SER A 22 11.32 -3.78 -2.24
CA SER A 22 9.92 -3.33 -2.34
C SER A 22 9.79 -2.01 -3.09
N TYR A 23 10.68 -1.06 -2.85
CA TYR A 23 10.74 0.18 -3.61
C TYR A 23 10.89 -0.06 -5.12
N ASN A 24 11.84 -0.90 -5.52
CA ASN A 24 12.05 -1.23 -6.92
C ASN A 24 10.88 -2.00 -7.53
N MET A 25 10.24 -2.88 -6.76
CA MET A 25 9.04 -3.59 -7.18
C MET A 25 7.85 -2.64 -7.41
N LEU A 26 7.69 -1.59 -6.61
CA LEU A 26 6.67 -0.56 -6.87
C LEU A 26 6.94 0.20 -8.17
N LYS A 27 8.20 0.58 -8.43
CA LYS A 27 8.58 1.20 -9.72
C LYS A 27 8.29 0.28 -10.90
N LEU A 28 8.68 -0.99 -10.80
CA LEU A 28 8.38 -1.98 -11.84
C LEU A 28 6.86 -2.13 -12.04
N THR A 29 6.09 -2.14 -10.98
CA THR A 29 4.63 -2.24 -11.01
C THR A 29 3.99 -1.06 -11.76
N GLU A 30 4.49 0.16 -11.55
CA GLU A 30 4.05 1.34 -12.30
C GLU A 30 4.37 1.19 -13.80
N HIS A 31 5.55 0.69 -14.16
CA HIS A 31 5.91 0.45 -15.55
C HIS A 31 5.05 -0.63 -16.21
N LEU A 32 4.78 -1.72 -15.50
CA LEU A 32 3.88 -2.78 -15.99
C LEU A 32 2.47 -2.24 -16.18
N PHE A 33 1.97 -1.43 -15.25
CA PHE A 33 0.66 -0.80 -15.37
C PHE A 33 0.54 0.09 -16.62
N ARG A 34 1.59 0.80 -17.00
CA ARG A 34 1.58 1.64 -18.21
C ARG A 34 1.43 0.82 -19.51
N ASN A 35 1.87 -0.42 -19.51
CA ASN A 35 1.72 -1.33 -20.65
C ASN A 35 0.37 -2.04 -20.63
N GLU A 36 -0.06 -2.50 -19.45
CA GLU A 36 -1.29 -3.26 -19.25
C GLU A 36 -2.05 -2.65 -18.06
N HIS A 37 -3.11 -1.92 -18.29
CA HIS A 37 -3.86 -1.22 -17.22
C HIS A 37 -4.68 -2.18 -16.34
N LEU A 38 -4.00 -3.18 -15.73
CA LEU A 38 -4.62 -4.21 -14.91
C LEU A 38 -4.66 -3.81 -13.44
N ALA A 39 -5.82 -3.95 -12.80
CA ALA A 39 -6.04 -3.56 -11.41
C ALA A 39 -5.14 -4.34 -10.42
N ARG A 40 -4.73 -5.57 -10.76
CA ARG A 40 -3.80 -6.36 -9.93
C ARG A 40 -2.49 -5.64 -9.63
N TYR A 41 -2.01 -4.78 -10.52
CA TYR A 41 -0.81 -3.97 -10.28
C TYR A 41 -1.07 -2.90 -9.22
N ALA A 42 -2.23 -2.26 -9.26
CA ALA A 42 -2.62 -1.29 -8.25
C ALA A 42 -2.94 -1.96 -6.89
N ASP A 43 -3.48 -3.17 -6.89
CA ASP A 43 -3.68 -3.97 -5.68
C ASP A 43 -2.35 -4.33 -5.02
N TYR A 44 -1.36 -4.77 -5.81
CA TYR A 44 -0.01 -5.03 -5.31
C TYR A 44 0.66 -3.77 -4.77
N TYR A 45 0.53 -2.65 -5.50
CA TYR A 45 1.09 -1.36 -5.08
C TYR A 45 0.50 -0.90 -3.74
N GLU A 46 -0.82 -0.89 -3.61
CA GLU A 46 -1.52 -0.52 -2.38
C GLU A 46 -1.12 -1.40 -1.19
N ARG A 47 -1.10 -2.73 -1.41
CA ARG A 47 -0.70 -3.69 -0.39
C ARG A 47 0.71 -3.44 0.11
N THR A 48 1.66 -3.26 -0.79
CA THR A 48 3.07 -3.01 -0.45
C THR A 48 3.25 -1.64 0.21
N LEU A 49 2.54 -0.63 -0.28
CA LEU A 49 2.55 0.70 0.30
C LEU A 49 2.13 0.68 1.77
N TYR A 50 0.94 0.16 2.08
CA TYR A 50 0.42 0.17 3.46
C TYR A 50 1.18 -0.76 4.40
N ASN A 51 1.58 -1.95 3.95
CA ASN A 51 2.09 -2.98 4.84
C ASN A 51 3.61 -3.07 4.91
N HIS A 52 4.33 -2.39 4.02
CA HIS A 52 5.78 -2.35 4.08
C HIS A 52 6.32 -0.92 4.02
N ILE A 53 6.09 -0.18 2.93
CA ILE A 53 6.74 1.12 2.68
C ILE A 53 6.44 2.14 3.79
N LEU A 54 5.17 2.35 4.16
CA LEU A 54 4.81 3.31 5.20
C LEU A 54 5.43 3.01 6.56
N SER A 55 5.73 1.74 6.83
CA SER A 55 6.33 1.30 8.08
C SER A 55 7.87 1.36 8.09
N THR A 56 8.51 1.77 6.99
CA THR A 56 9.97 1.82 6.90
C THR A 56 10.58 3.11 7.41
N GLN A 57 9.78 4.12 7.73
CA GLN A 57 10.25 5.38 8.31
C GLN A 57 9.84 5.48 9.78
N HIS A 58 10.79 5.82 10.64
CA HIS A 58 10.48 6.10 12.04
C HIS A 58 9.71 7.41 12.17
N PRO A 59 8.56 7.42 12.88
CA PRO A 59 7.67 8.60 12.90
C PRO A 59 8.26 9.83 13.62
N GLU A 60 9.19 9.65 14.54
CA GLU A 60 9.74 10.74 15.36
C GLU A 60 11.08 11.26 14.82
N HIS A 61 12.07 10.38 14.62
CA HIS A 61 13.41 10.82 14.19
C HIS A 61 13.69 10.65 12.69
N GLY A 62 12.76 10.07 11.94
CA GLY A 62 12.86 9.96 10.47
C GLY A 62 13.90 8.97 9.94
N GLY A 63 14.47 8.10 10.77
CA GLY A 63 15.35 7.02 10.31
C GLY A 63 14.61 5.97 9.50
N TYR A 64 15.33 5.26 8.62
CA TYR A 64 14.76 4.29 7.69
C TYR A 64 15.16 2.86 8.03
N VAL A 65 14.28 1.92 7.71
CA VAL A 65 14.48 0.48 7.91
C VAL A 65 15.13 -0.14 6.68
N TYR A 66 16.10 -1.02 6.88
CA TYR A 66 16.66 -1.87 5.85
C TYR A 66 15.81 -3.14 5.70
N PHE A 67 15.78 -3.98 6.75
CA PHE A 67 15.03 -5.23 6.80
C PHE A 67 13.77 -5.15 7.66
N THR A 68 12.73 -5.83 7.22
CA THR A 68 11.50 -6.04 7.99
C THR A 68 11.37 -7.53 8.29
N PRO A 69 11.81 -8.01 9.46
CA PRO A 69 11.71 -9.43 9.80
C PRO A 69 10.27 -9.93 9.77
N ALA A 70 10.07 -11.10 9.20
CA ALA A 70 8.79 -11.80 9.26
C ALA A 70 8.62 -12.56 10.60
N ARG A 71 9.71 -12.77 11.33
CA ARG A 71 9.72 -13.47 12.61
C ARG A 71 8.81 -12.78 13.63
N PRO A 72 7.88 -13.50 14.28
CA PRO A 72 7.06 -12.95 15.35
C PRO A 72 7.93 -12.41 16.49
N ARG A 73 7.49 -11.32 17.13
CA ARG A 73 8.17 -10.67 18.26
C ARG A 73 9.62 -10.24 17.97
N HIS A 74 9.98 -10.11 16.70
CA HIS A 74 11.26 -9.50 16.34
C HIS A 74 11.06 -8.04 15.92
N TYR A 75 12.12 -7.26 15.85
CA TYR A 75 12.06 -5.82 15.67
C TYR A 75 12.81 -5.36 14.43
N ARG A 76 12.55 -4.13 14.02
CA ARG A 76 13.26 -3.43 12.95
C ARG A 76 14.33 -2.54 13.53
N VAL A 77 15.42 -2.37 12.79
CA VAL A 77 16.48 -1.42 13.12
C VAL A 77 16.34 -0.22 12.20
N TYR A 78 16.33 0.97 12.78
CA TYR A 78 16.25 2.22 12.06
C TYR A 78 17.63 2.84 11.87
N SER A 79 17.87 3.46 10.72
CA SER A 79 19.09 4.22 10.47
C SER A 79 19.21 5.43 11.39
N ALA A 80 20.42 5.75 11.86
CA ALA A 80 20.68 7.01 12.53
C ALA A 80 20.56 8.16 11.51
N PRO A 81 19.71 9.16 11.77
CA PRO A 81 19.55 10.31 10.89
C PRO A 81 20.88 11.02 10.63
N ASN A 82 21.14 11.34 9.36
CA ASN A 82 22.35 12.04 8.89
C ASN A 82 23.68 11.30 9.12
N GLN A 83 23.65 10.04 9.52
CA GLN A 83 24.86 9.22 9.74
C GLN A 83 24.87 7.97 8.86
N ALA A 84 23.83 7.16 8.92
CA ALA A 84 23.72 5.96 8.11
C ALA A 84 23.47 6.28 6.63
N MET A 85 24.21 5.64 5.74
CA MET A 85 24.11 5.83 4.28
C MET A 85 23.85 4.49 3.57
N TRP A 86 22.99 3.67 4.11
CA TRP A 86 22.56 2.44 3.44
C TRP A 86 21.75 2.75 2.19
N CYS A 87 21.72 1.84 1.22
CA CYS A 87 20.87 1.97 0.03
C CYS A 87 19.40 2.24 0.38
N CYS A 88 18.91 1.61 1.46
CA CYS A 88 17.55 1.78 1.95
C CYS A 88 17.26 3.14 2.58
N VAL A 89 18.28 3.90 2.97
CA VAL A 89 18.11 5.31 3.35
C VAL A 89 17.77 6.14 2.12
N GLY A 90 18.49 5.92 1.00
CA GLY A 90 18.19 6.59 -0.27
C GLY A 90 16.82 6.25 -0.83
N SER A 91 16.49 4.97 -0.94
CA SER A 91 15.16 4.54 -1.39
C SER A 91 14.04 4.98 -0.45
N GLY A 92 14.30 5.02 0.85
CA GLY A 92 13.37 5.53 1.86
C GLY A 92 13.02 6.99 1.65
N MET A 93 14.01 7.84 1.42
CA MET A 93 13.77 9.26 1.09
C MET A 93 12.95 9.43 -0.19
N GLU A 94 13.22 8.62 -1.21
CA GLU A 94 12.47 8.69 -2.47
C GLU A 94 11.04 8.14 -2.35
N ASN A 95 10.84 7.06 -1.61
CA ASN A 95 9.54 6.40 -1.47
C ASN A 95 8.44 7.38 -1.06
N HIS A 96 8.70 8.16 -0.02
CA HIS A 96 7.69 9.06 0.55
C HIS A 96 7.39 10.28 -0.34
N GLY A 97 8.21 10.54 -1.35
CA GLY A 97 7.97 11.55 -2.39
C GLY A 97 7.23 11.04 -3.63
N LYS A 98 6.97 9.73 -3.75
CA LYS A 98 6.48 9.11 -5.00
C LYS A 98 5.02 8.66 -5.00
N TYR A 99 4.33 8.65 -3.88
CA TYR A 99 2.95 8.15 -3.80
C TYR A 99 1.99 8.83 -4.77
N ASN A 100 2.19 10.12 -5.02
CA ASN A 100 1.37 10.91 -5.93
C ASN A 100 1.48 10.45 -7.39
N GLN A 101 2.56 9.78 -7.78
CA GLN A 101 2.78 9.35 -9.17
C GLN A 101 1.82 8.25 -9.60
N PHE A 102 1.27 7.49 -8.66
CA PHE A 102 0.40 6.36 -8.96
C PHE A 102 -1.02 6.48 -8.40
N ILE A 103 -1.37 7.59 -7.72
CA ILE A 103 -2.77 7.83 -7.30
C ILE A 103 -3.67 7.88 -8.53
N TYR A 104 -3.24 8.63 -9.54
CA TYR A 104 -3.90 8.72 -10.83
C TYR A 104 -2.93 8.39 -11.95
N THR A 105 -3.46 7.72 -12.96
CA THR A 105 -2.79 7.56 -14.25
C THR A 105 -3.79 7.85 -15.36
N HIS A 106 -3.35 8.22 -16.53
CA HIS A 106 -4.25 8.51 -17.64
C HIS A 106 -3.66 8.10 -18.99
N ASN A 107 -4.54 7.90 -19.94
CA ASN A 107 -4.24 7.87 -21.36
C ASN A 107 -5.11 8.95 -22.07
N GLU A 108 -5.22 8.90 -23.40
CA GLU A 108 -5.95 9.90 -24.17
C GLU A 108 -7.42 10.05 -23.74
N ASP A 109 -8.10 8.94 -23.44
CA ASP A 109 -9.54 8.87 -23.20
C ASP A 109 -9.95 8.56 -21.77
N SER A 110 -9.02 8.09 -20.95
CA SER A 110 -9.35 7.54 -19.63
C SER A 110 -8.46 8.11 -18.53
N LEU A 111 -9.08 8.32 -17.38
CA LEU A 111 -8.41 8.62 -16.12
C LEU A 111 -8.61 7.42 -15.17
N PHE A 112 -7.53 6.81 -14.70
CA PHE A 112 -7.55 5.72 -13.75
C PHE A 112 -7.36 6.25 -12.32
N LEU A 113 -8.23 5.88 -11.42
CA LEU A 113 -8.08 6.06 -9.98
C LEU A 113 -7.52 4.77 -9.39
N ASN A 114 -6.22 4.77 -9.06
CA ASN A 114 -5.50 3.58 -8.59
C ASN A 114 -5.44 3.50 -7.06
N LEU A 115 -5.20 4.63 -6.38
CA LEU A 115 -5.05 4.67 -4.92
C LEU A 115 -6.05 5.64 -4.28
N PHE A 116 -6.57 5.25 -3.12
CA PHE A 116 -7.54 6.04 -2.38
C PHE A 116 -6.82 6.92 -1.34
N ILE A 117 -6.14 7.97 -1.83
CA ILE A 117 -5.33 8.89 -1.03
C ILE A 117 -5.84 10.31 -1.27
N SER A 118 -6.03 11.09 -0.19
CA SER A 118 -6.43 12.49 -0.29
C SER A 118 -5.45 13.27 -1.16
N SER A 119 -5.96 13.87 -2.23
CA SER A 119 -5.11 14.46 -3.28
C SER A 119 -5.88 15.42 -4.17
N GLU A 120 -5.15 16.21 -4.95
CA GLU A 120 -5.70 17.04 -6.00
C GLU A 120 -4.95 16.76 -7.32
N LEU A 121 -5.69 16.47 -8.37
CA LEU A 121 -5.19 16.29 -9.73
C LEU A 121 -5.52 17.53 -10.57
N ASP A 122 -4.49 18.18 -11.09
CA ASP A 122 -4.62 19.16 -12.16
C ASP A 122 -4.27 18.50 -13.50
N TRP A 123 -5.29 18.02 -14.21
CA TRP A 123 -5.13 17.41 -15.53
C TRP A 123 -5.14 18.51 -16.60
N LYS A 124 -3.99 19.12 -16.83
CA LYS A 124 -3.82 20.31 -17.66
C LYS A 124 -4.28 20.10 -19.09
N GLU A 125 -4.01 18.94 -19.71
CA GLU A 125 -4.36 18.63 -21.09
C GLU A 125 -5.88 18.61 -21.31
N LYS A 126 -6.66 18.28 -20.29
CA LYS A 126 -8.13 18.30 -20.32
C LYS A 126 -8.71 19.56 -19.68
N GLY A 127 -7.90 20.41 -19.06
CA GLY A 127 -8.37 21.60 -18.32
C GLY A 127 -9.26 21.24 -17.13
N ILE A 128 -9.08 20.07 -16.54
CA ILE A 128 -9.92 19.52 -15.46
C ILE A 128 -9.13 19.42 -14.18
N MET A 129 -9.71 19.87 -13.07
CA MET A 129 -9.18 19.67 -11.73
C MET A 129 -10.13 18.79 -10.94
N ILE A 130 -9.57 17.73 -10.33
CA ILE A 130 -10.30 16.76 -9.49
C ILE A 130 -9.66 16.74 -8.11
N ARG A 131 -10.47 16.79 -7.05
CA ARG A 131 -10.03 16.58 -5.68
C ARG A 131 -10.58 15.25 -5.17
N GLN A 132 -9.73 14.44 -4.58
CA GLN A 132 -10.10 13.27 -3.80
C GLN A 132 -10.06 13.62 -2.31
N GLU A 133 -11.17 13.39 -1.64
CA GLU A 133 -11.35 13.60 -0.21
C GLU A 133 -11.60 12.24 0.44
N THR A 134 -10.74 11.82 1.36
CA THR A 134 -10.84 10.51 2.01
C THR A 134 -10.10 10.48 3.34
N ARG A 135 -10.54 9.61 4.26
CA ARG A 135 -9.79 9.17 5.43
C ARG A 135 -9.44 7.69 5.35
N PHE A 136 -9.47 7.14 4.12
CA PHE A 136 -9.04 5.77 3.88
C PHE A 136 -7.58 5.57 4.34
N PRO A 137 -7.22 4.45 5.00
CA PRO A 137 -8.02 3.26 5.27
C PRO A 137 -8.80 3.27 6.60
N TYR A 138 -8.95 4.40 7.26
CA TYR A 138 -9.76 4.51 8.50
C TYR A 138 -11.27 4.57 8.24
N GLU A 139 -11.65 4.94 7.01
CA GLU A 139 -13.04 4.98 6.56
C GLU A 139 -13.19 4.20 5.25
N GLU A 140 -14.29 3.50 5.10
CA GLU A 140 -14.61 2.63 3.96
C GLU A 140 -15.09 3.40 2.73
N GLN A 141 -14.69 4.66 2.59
CA GLN A 141 -15.16 5.50 1.48
C GLN A 141 -14.13 6.53 1.02
N THR A 142 -14.29 6.92 -0.23
CA THR A 142 -13.62 8.08 -0.81
C THR A 142 -14.58 8.89 -1.68
N THR A 143 -14.32 10.18 -1.81
CA THR A 143 -15.14 11.07 -2.66
C THR A 143 -14.25 11.82 -3.63
N LEU A 144 -14.56 11.72 -4.93
CA LEU A 144 -13.99 12.61 -5.96
C LEU A 144 -14.93 13.78 -6.21
N ARG A 145 -14.36 14.97 -6.38
CA ARG A 145 -15.07 16.18 -6.79
C ARG A 145 -14.40 16.84 -7.97
N VAL A 146 -15.15 17.12 -9.03
CA VAL A 146 -14.68 17.95 -10.14
C VAL A 146 -14.69 19.40 -9.68
N LYS A 147 -13.53 19.97 -9.43
CA LYS A 147 -13.36 21.34 -8.90
C LYS A 147 -13.35 22.39 -10.01
N LYS A 148 -12.84 22.04 -11.20
CA LYS A 148 -12.71 22.94 -12.34
C LYS A 148 -12.86 22.18 -13.65
N GLY A 149 -13.34 22.87 -14.68
CA GLY A 149 -13.41 22.37 -16.05
C GLY A 149 -14.62 21.49 -16.34
N SER A 150 -14.67 21.05 -17.60
CA SER A 150 -15.62 20.04 -18.08
C SER A 150 -15.05 19.31 -19.28
N GLY A 151 -15.36 18.03 -19.43
CA GLY A 151 -14.89 17.23 -20.55
C GLY A 151 -15.49 15.84 -20.56
N LYS A 152 -15.43 15.18 -21.72
CA LYS A 152 -15.81 13.76 -21.83
C LYS A 152 -14.57 12.89 -21.68
N PHE A 153 -14.61 11.98 -20.73
CA PHE A 153 -13.58 10.94 -20.54
C PHE A 153 -14.16 9.78 -19.72
N LYS A 154 -13.49 8.64 -19.77
CA LYS A 154 -13.79 7.49 -18.95
C LYS A 154 -13.05 7.62 -17.60
N LEU A 155 -13.79 7.68 -16.49
CA LEU A 155 -13.21 7.52 -15.17
C LEU A 155 -13.20 6.03 -14.82
N MET A 156 -12.00 5.47 -14.74
CA MET A 156 -11.71 4.09 -14.42
C MET A 156 -11.46 3.98 -12.93
N ILE A 157 -12.45 3.53 -12.16
CA ILE A 157 -12.36 3.42 -10.69
C ILE A 157 -11.92 2.00 -10.35
N ARG A 158 -10.80 1.87 -9.63
CA ARG A 158 -10.35 0.55 -9.20
C ARG A 158 -11.35 -0.10 -8.25
N TYR A 159 -11.68 -1.36 -8.52
CA TYR A 159 -12.36 -2.27 -7.62
C TYR A 159 -11.28 -3.12 -6.94
N PRO A 160 -10.89 -2.80 -5.67
CA PRO A 160 -9.81 -3.51 -5.01
C PRO A 160 -10.07 -5.00 -4.85
N GLY A 161 -9.02 -5.81 -4.95
CA GLY A 161 -9.14 -7.27 -4.80
C GLY A 161 -9.57 -7.74 -3.41
N TRP A 162 -9.43 -6.90 -2.38
CA TRP A 162 -9.86 -7.20 -1.02
C TRP A 162 -11.33 -6.85 -0.71
N VAL A 163 -12.01 -6.11 -1.57
CA VAL A 163 -13.45 -5.84 -1.45
C VAL A 163 -14.21 -7.03 -2.02
N LYS A 164 -15.18 -7.57 -1.27
CA LYS A 164 -15.97 -8.70 -1.74
C LYS A 164 -16.79 -8.36 -2.96
N GLU A 165 -17.01 -9.38 -3.79
CA GLU A 165 -17.83 -9.24 -5.00
C GLU A 165 -19.24 -8.72 -4.68
N GLY A 166 -19.69 -7.73 -5.44
CA GLY A 166 -21.00 -7.12 -5.28
C GLY A 166 -21.13 -6.09 -4.15
N GLU A 167 -20.11 -5.91 -3.30
CA GLU A 167 -20.21 -4.98 -2.16
C GLU A 167 -19.76 -3.55 -2.47
N MET A 168 -18.91 -3.36 -3.48
CA MET A 168 -18.51 -2.02 -3.90
C MET A 168 -19.72 -1.22 -4.39
N LYS A 169 -19.85 0.05 -3.92
CA LYS A 169 -20.91 0.96 -4.37
C LYS A 169 -20.32 2.24 -4.90
N ILE A 170 -20.92 2.74 -5.99
CA ILE A 170 -20.55 4.01 -6.59
C ILE A 170 -21.81 4.87 -6.72
N LEU A 171 -21.73 6.12 -6.24
CA LEU A 171 -22.80 7.10 -6.43
C LEU A 171 -22.24 8.30 -7.21
N VAL A 172 -22.94 8.73 -8.23
CA VAL A 172 -22.63 9.96 -8.97
C VAL A 172 -23.75 10.97 -8.72
N ASN A 173 -23.41 12.09 -8.10
CA ASN A 173 -24.35 13.13 -7.70
C ASN A 173 -25.53 12.59 -6.87
N GLY A 174 -25.25 11.65 -5.96
CA GLY A 174 -26.24 11.00 -5.10
C GLY A 174 -27.03 9.85 -5.75
N LYS A 175 -26.84 9.58 -7.04
CA LYS A 175 -27.50 8.47 -7.73
C LYS A 175 -26.58 7.27 -7.80
N SER A 176 -27.09 6.11 -7.41
CA SER A 176 -26.35 4.85 -7.50
C SER A 176 -26.09 4.48 -8.95
N ILE A 177 -24.88 4.00 -9.22
CA ILE A 177 -24.44 3.50 -10.53
C ILE A 177 -24.21 1.99 -10.41
N PRO A 178 -24.71 1.19 -11.37
CA PRO A 178 -24.43 -0.23 -11.40
C PRO A 178 -22.92 -0.51 -11.47
N VAL A 179 -22.43 -1.42 -10.64
CA VAL A 179 -21.06 -1.92 -10.67
C VAL A 179 -21.10 -3.30 -11.37
N GLY A 180 -20.73 -3.31 -12.64
CA GLY A 180 -20.79 -4.52 -13.48
C GLY A 180 -19.49 -5.34 -13.53
N SER A 181 -18.50 -4.99 -12.73
CA SER A 181 -17.21 -5.68 -12.64
C SER A 181 -16.96 -6.18 -11.23
N GLY A 182 -16.06 -7.16 -11.09
CA GLY A 182 -15.69 -7.76 -9.80
C GLY A 182 -14.38 -7.24 -9.22
N PRO A 183 -13.95 -7.82 -8.10
CA PRO A 183 -12.67 -7.51 -7.45
C PRO A 183 -11.47 -7.60 -8.40
N SER A 184 -10.43 -6.82 -8.11
CA SER A 184 -9.21 -6.72 -8.92
C SER A 184 -9.45 -6.33 -10.39
N SER A 185 -10.39 -5.38 -10.58
CA SER A 185 -10.77 -4.84 -11.90
C SER A 185 -10.96 -3.32 -11.85
N TYR A 186 -11.41 -2.73 -12.96
CA TYR A 186 -11.84 -1.34 -13.03
C TYR A 186 -13.31 -1.22 -13.41
N VAL A 187 -14.03 -0.32 -12.72
CA VAL A 187 -15.38 0.12 -13.10
C VAL A 187 -15.24 1.35 -13.98
N ALA A 188 -15.73 1.28 -15.21
CA ALA A 188 -15.67 2.37 -16.18
C ALA A 188 -16.93 3.25 -16.10
N LEU A 189 -16.74 4.54 -15.89
CA LEU A 189 -17.80 5.55 -15.96
C LEU A 189 -17.54 6.49 -17.15
N ASP A 190 -18.12 6.19 -18.32
CA ASP A 190 -17.98 7.01 -19.54
C ASP A 190 -19.06 8.08 -19.58
N ARG A 191 -18.70 9.32 -19.32
CA ARG A 191 -19.65 10.44 -19.38
C ARG A 191 -18.95 11.79 -19.56
N LYS A 192 -19.74 12.84 -19.85
CA LYS A 192 -19.26 14.21 -19.73
C LYS A 192 -19.29 14.64 -18.27
N TRP A 193 -18.11 14.96 -17.74
CA TRP A 193 -17.90 15.49 -16.41
C TRP A 193 -17.94 17.01 -16.43
N LYS A 194 -18.39 17.62 -15.34
CA LYS A 194 -18.45 19.07 -15.18
C LYS A 194 -18.17 19.50 -13.75
N ARG A 195 -17.77 20.74 -13.58
CA ARG A 195 -17.57 21.34 -12.25
C ARG A 195 -18.80 21.09 -11.36
N GLY A 196 -18.55 20.65 -10.12
CA GLY A 196 -19.55 20.31 -9.13
C GLY A 196 -19.94 18.83 -9.11
N ASP A 197 -19.60 18.04 -10.14
CA ASP A 197 -19.87 16.60 -10.09
C ASP A 197 -19.13 15.96 -8.91
N ARG A 198 -19.83 15.07 -8.20
CA ARG A 198 -19.37 14.32 -7.04
C ARG A 198 -19.52 12.84 -7.29
N ILE A 199 -18.43 12.09 -7.09
CA ILE A 199 -18.40 10.64 -7.18
C ILE A 199 -18.04 10.11 -5.80
N GLN A 200 -18.95 9.39 -5.17
CA GLN A 200 -18.74 8.73 -3.90
C GLN A 200 -18.51 7.24 -4.16
N ILE A 201 -17.46 6.70 -3.59
CA ILE A 201 -17.03 5.30 -3.75
C ILE A 201 -17.01 4.70 -2.36
N ILE A 202 -17.74 3.61 -2.16
CA ILE A 202 -17.84 2.88 -0.89
C ILE A 202 -17.17 1.53 -1.08
N LEU A 203 -16.24 1.22 -0.19
CA LEU A 203 -15.33 0.07 -0.25
C LEU A 203 -15.41 -0.69 1.10
N PRO A 204 -16.43 -1.52 1.32
CA PRO A 204 -16.60 -2.23 2.58
C PRO A 204 -15.36 -3.08 2.92
N MET A 205 -14.89 -2.98 4.16
CA MET A 205 -13.73 -3.70 4.65
C MET A 205 -14.15 -4.87 5.52
N HIS A 206 -13.52 -6.01 5.30
CA HIS A 206 -13.69 -7.20 6.11
C HIS A 206 -12.36 -7.64 6.68
N THR A 207 -12.40 -8.21 7.89
CA THR A 207 -11.24 -8.90 8.44
C THR A 207 -11.19 -10.30 7.85
N ARG A 208 -10.02 -10.70 7.38
CA ARG A 208 -9.74 -12.02 6.82
C ARG A 208 -8.36 -12.49 7.23
N THR A 209 -8.12 -13.77 7.15
CA THR A 209 -6.79 -14.36 7.28
C THR A 209 -6.16 -14.57 5.91
N GLU A 210 -4.86 -14.35 5.81
CA GLU A 210 -4.04 -14.75 4.68
C GLU A 210 -2.92 -15.65 5.19
N GLN A 211 -2.81 -16.82 4.60
CA GLN A 211 -1.86 -17.84 4.99
C GLN A 211 -0.54 -17.65 4.26
N LEU A 212 0.57 -17.86 4.96
CA LEU A 212 1.88 -17.92 4.32
C LEU A 212 1.98 -19.19 3.48
N VAL A 213 2.59 -19.08 2.30
CA VAL A 213 2.72 -20.21 1.36
C VAL A 213 3.44 -21.39 2.01
N ASN A 214 2.81 -22.55 1.97
CA ASN A 214 3.31 -23.82 2.53
C ASN A 214 3.56 -23.82 4.05
N VAL A 215 2.99 -22.87 4.79
CA VAL A 215 3.05 -22.83 6.26
C VAL A 215 1.63 -22.61 6.81
N PRO A 216 0.85 -23.68 7.00
CA PRO A 216 -0.59 -23.58 7.30
C PRO A 216 -0.90 -22.87 8.61
N ASP A 217 -0.04 -22.97 9.60
CA ASP A 217 -0.25 -22.38 10.93
C ASP A 217 0.28 -20.93 11.04
N TYR A 218 0.83 -20.38 9.94
CA TYR A 218 1.32 -19.01 9.92
C TYR A 218 0.41 -18.12 9.08
N VAL A 219 -0.37 -17.28 9.76
CA VAL A 219 -1.39 -16.44 9.15
C VAL A 219 -1.19 -14.96 9.48
N ALA A 220 -1.54 -14.10 8.55
CA ALA A 220 -1.69 -12.67 8.75
C ALA A 220 -3.18 -12.31 8.81
N PHE A 221 -3.55 -11.43 9.72
CA PHE A 221 -4.89 -10.84 9.77
C PHE A 221 -4.91 -9.56 8.96
N MET A 222 -5.78 -9.51 7.95
CA MET A 222 -5.94 -8.35 7.09
C MET A 222 -7.31 -7.71 7.33
N HIS A 223 -7.35 -6.39 7.48
CA HIS A 223 -8.60 -5.62 7.46
C HIS A 223 -8.56 -4.66 6.26
N GLY A 224 -9.43 -4.91 5.27
CA GLY A 224 -9.26 -4.25 3.97
C GLY A 224 -7.85 -4.46 3.41
N PRO A 225 -7.12 -3.40 3.06
CA PRO A 225 -5.74 -3.50 2.56
C PRO A 225 -4.68 -3.60 3.66
N VAL A 226 -5.03 -3.39 4.94
CA VAL A 226 -4.07 -3.22 6.04
C VAL A 226 -3.91 -4.51 6.84
N MET A 227 -2.66 -4.89 7.08
CA MET A 227 -2.31 -5.98 7.98
C MET A 227 -2.42 -5.51 9.44
N LEU A 228 -3.14 -6.27 10.24
CA LEU A 228 -3.25 -6.05 11.67
C LEU A 228 -2.05 -6.66 12.39
N ALA A 229 -1.53 -5.96 13.38
CA ALA A 229 -0.40 -6.40 14.17
C ALA A 229 -0.74 -6.39 15.66
N ALA A 230 -0.35 -7.44 16.36
CA ALA A 230 -0.46 -7.50 17.82
C ALA A 230 0.66 -6.66 18.47
N LYS A 231 0.35 -6.00 19.57
CA LYS A 231 1.33 -5.28 20.38
C LYS A 231 2.10 -6.28 21.26
N THR A 232 3.41 -6.39 21.07
CA THR A 232 4.23 -7.42 21.73
C THR A 232 5.19 -6.91 22.80
N GLY A 233 5.16 -5.63 23.16
CA GLY A 233 6.07 -5.03 24.15
C GLY A 233 7.29 -4.37 23.54
N ASN A 234 8.18 -3.85 24.42
CA ASN A 234 9.37 -3.11 24.03
C ASN A 234 10.65 -3.66 24.71
N GLU A 235 10.64 -4.92 25.07
CA GLU A 235 11.73 -5.56 25.77
C GLU A 235 12.82 -6.01 24.79
N ASP A 236 14.08 -5.94 25.20
CA ASP A 236 15.28 -6.43 24.47
C ASP A 236 15.51 -5.80 23.06
N LEU A 237 15.12 -4.55 22.87
CA LEU A 237 15.30 -3.82 21.60
C LEU A 237 16.72 -3.23 21.49
N LYS A 238 17.73 -4.08 21.45
CA LYS A 238 19.14 -3.65 21.31
C LYS A 238 19.41 -3.12 19.90
N GLY A 239 20.14 -2.01 19.81
CA GLY A 239 20.53 -1.44 18.53
C GLY A 239 19.36 -0.98 17.69
N LEU A 240 18.27 -0.50 18.31
CA LEU A 240 17.06 -0.03 17.62
C LEU A 240 17.35 1.09 16.61
N VAL A 241 18.35 1.90 16.90
CA VAL A 241 18.90 2.90 15.99
C VAL A 241 20.33 2.54 15.69
N ALA A 242 20.62 2.23 14.44
CA ALA A 242 21.94 1.82 13.98
C ALA A 242 22.83 3.02 13.73
N ASP A 243 24.12 2.83 13.96
CA ASP A 243 25.17 3.74 13.51
C ASP A 243 25.37 3.68 11.98
N ASP A 244 26.46 4.20 11.47
CA ASP A 244 26.83 4.17 10.05
C ASP A 244 27.48 2.84 9.61
N SER A 245 27.64 1.87 10.51
CA SER A 245 28.27 0.60 10.18
C SER A 245 27.43 -0.16 9.15
N ARG A 246 28.12 -0.84 8.25
CA ARG A 246 27.50 -1.64 7.19
C ARG A 246 26.56 -2.71 7.72
N TRP A 247 26.83 -3.23 8.90
CA TRP A 247 26.07 -4.33 9.52
C TRP A 247 25.11 -3.88 10.61
N GLY A 248 25.12 -2.59 10.94
CA GLY A 248 24.25 -2.02 11.98
C GLY A 248 22.75 -2.14 11.67
N HIS A 249 22.39 -2.42 10.42
CA HIS A 249 20.99 -2.56 9.99
C HIS A 249 20.35 -3.92 10.33
N ILE A 250 21.15 -4.87 10.88
CA ILE A 250 20.65 -6.20 11.26
C ILE A 250 20.27 -6.18 12.74
N PRO A 251 19.04 -6.59 13.12
CA PRO A 251 18.65 -6.70 14.52
C PRO A 251 19.54 -7.67 15.27
N SER A 252 20.18 -7.22 16.35
CA SER A 252 21.14 -8.03 17.13
C SER A 252 20.59 -8.51 18.48
N GLY A 253 19.33 -8.21 18.79
CA GLY A 253 18.66 -8.63 20.01
C GLY A 253 18.35 -10.12 20.06
N LYS A 254 17.98 -10.60 21.23
CA LYS A 254 17.64 -12.00 21.46
C LYS A 254 16.48 -12.44 20.58
N LYS A 255 16.63 -13.57 19.92
CA LYS A 255 15.50 -14.27 19.27
C LYS A 255 14.65 -14.92 20.35
N LEU A 256 13.42 -14.48 20.51
CA LEU A 256 12.46 -15.19 21.35
C LEU A 256 11.95 -16.43 20.60
N PRO A 257 11.63 -17.53 21.31
CA PRO A 257 11.01 -18.70 20.68
C PRO A 257 9.73 -18.33 19.95
N VAL A 258 9.50 -18.93 18.79
CA VAL A 258 8.28 -18.65 17.98
C VAL A 258 7.04 -19.10 18.74
N GLU A 259 7.14 -20.14 19.53
CA GLU A 259 6.07 -20.70 20.36
C GLU A 259 5.60 -19.73 21.46
N GLU A 260 6.44 -18.75 21.83
CA GLU A 260 6.09 -17.68 22.78
C GLU A 260 5.44 -16.48 22.09
N ALA A 261 5.27 -16.51 20.76
CA ALA A 261 4.55 -15.48 20.05
C ALA A 261 3.09 -15.43 20.52
N PRO A 262 2.42 -14.25 20.50
CA PRO A 262 1.02 -14.19 20.87
C PRO A 262 0.19 -15.11 19.97
N ILE A 263 -0.57 -15.98 20.58
CA ILE A 263 -1.63 -16.73 19.91
C ILE A 263 -2.85 -15.81 19.90
N LEU A 264 -3.33 -15.47 18.72
CA LEU A 264 -4.52 -14.61 18.52
C LEU A 264 -5.75 -15.46 18.34
#